data_80717d2e923ab9a39e6f0365f90c3a8d
#
_entry.id   80717d2e923ab9a39e6f0365f90c3a8d
#
_cell.length_a   1.000
_cell.length_b   1.000
_cell.length_c   1.000
_cell.angle_alpha   90.00
_cell.angle_beta   90.00
_cell.angle_gamma   90.00
#
_symmetry.space_group_name_H-M   'P 1'
#
loop_
_entity.id
_entity.type
_entity.pdbx_description
1 polymer ?
#
loop_
_entity_poly.entity_id
_entity_poly.type
_entity_poly.pdbx_seq_one_letter_code
_entity_poly.pdbx_strand_id
1 'polypeptide(L)'
;MSKLKTSSISMDDVAFIFNNDLEDFNTLTTNCYCGNCENNYDSTIINYSISLNNIYDIVLDGFCATCNTPIKRYIETGEDPDTAENAEATWKTAKTLKELKIKIKKPK
;
A
#
# COMPACT_ATOMS: atom_id res chain seq x y z
N MET A 1 -9.60 -2.73 20.53
CA MET A 1 -9.01 -3.38 19.37
C MET A 1 -7.84 -2.56 18.83
N SER A 2 -6.71 -3.18 18.68
CA SER A 2 -5.53 -2.46 18.23
C SER A 2 -5.55 -2.32 16.71
N LYS A 3 -5.15 -1.16 16.23
CA LYS A 3 -4.99 -0.94 14.80
C LYS A 3 -3.62 -1.44 14.37
N LEU A 4 -3.55 -1.95 13.16
CA LEU A 4 -2.26 -2.31 12.58
C LEU A 4 -1.46 -1.03 12.35
N LYS A 5 -0.17 -1.09 12.62
CA LYS A 5 0.70 0.03 12.34
C LYS A 5 0.94 0.11 10.83
N THR A 6 1.06 1.33 10.34
CA THR A 6 1.31 1.56 8.92
C THR A 6 2.43 2.56 8.75
N SER A 7 3.10 2.47 7.59
CA SER A 7 4.09 3.46 7.17
C SER A 7 3.81 3.82 5.73
N SER A 8 3.82 5.12 5.44
CA SER A 8 3.65 5.59 4.06
C SER A 8 4.83 5.12 3.23
N ILE A 9 4.54 4.65 2.02
CA ILE A 9 5.58 4.26 1.07
C ILE A 9 5.30 4.94 -0.26
N SER A 10 6.31 4.96 -1.11
CA SER A 10 6.21 5.61 -2.43
C SER A 10 5.94 4.59 -3.51
N MET A 11 5.65 5.09 -4.72
CA MET A 11 5.52 4.21 -5.88
C MET A 11 6.84 3.52 -6.19
N ASP A 12 7.98 4.16 -5.91
CA ASP A 12 9.28 3.52 -6.07
C ASP A 12 9.41 2.32 -5.13
N ASP A 13 8.88 2.42 -3.92
CA ASP A 13 8.86 1.29 -2.99
C ASP A 13 8.00 0.15 -3.53
N VAL A 14 6.85 0.50 -4.12
CA VAL A 14 5.98 -0.51 -4.73
C VAL A 14 6.72 -1.22 -5.86
N ALA A 15 7.42 -0.46 -6.70
CA ALA A 15 8.21 -1.05 -7.78
C ALA A 15 9.26 -2.02 -7.23
N PHE A 16 9.92 -1.64 -6.15
CA PHE A 16 10.90 -2.52 -5.51
C PHE A 16 10.24 -3.81 -5.02
N ILE A 17 9.09 -3.69 -4.35
CA ILE A 17 8.38 -4.86 -3.81
C ILE A 17 8.03 -5.83 -4.91
N PHE A 18 7.58 -5.32 -6.06
CA PHE A 18 7.17 -6.16 -7.19
C PHE A 18 8.30 -6.44 -8.20
N ASN A 19 9.56 -6.19 -7.83
CA ASN A 19 10.71 -6.43 -8.72
C ASN A 19 10.57 -5.71 -10.05
N ASN A 20 10.06 -4.49 -10.01
CA ASN A 20 9.81 -3.62 -11.18
C ASN A 20 8.73 -4.15 -12.13
N ASP A 21 7.96 -5.15 -11.70
CA ASP A 21 6.83 -5.64 -12.47
C ASP A 21 5.55 -4.98 -11.96
N LEU A 22 5.31 -3.75 -12.40
CA LEU A 22 4.14 -2.99 -11.96
C LEU A 22 2.85 -3.40 -12.66
N GLU A 23 2.92 -4.31 -13.63
CA GLU A 23 1.73 -4.76 -14.33
C GLU A 23 0.75 -5.43 -13.36
N ASP A 24 1.27 -6.30 -12.48
CA ASP A 24 0.43 -6.94 -11.47
C ASP A 24 -0.19 -5.91 -10.53
N PHE A 25 0.61 -4.94 -10.09
CA PHE A 25 0.09 -3.90 -9.23
C PHE A 25 -1.03 -3.11 -9.92
N ASN A 26 -0.80 -2.72 -11.17
CA ASN A 26 -1.80 -1.97 -11.93
C ASN A 26 -3.09 -2.76 -12.09
N THR A 27 -2.98 -4.07 -12.35
CA THR A 27 -4.16 -4.92 -12.44
C THR A 27 -4.94 -4.91 -11.12
N LEU A 28 -4.24 -4.97 -10.00
CA LEU A 28 -4.89 -4.99 -8.69
C LEU A 28 -5.62 -3.69 -8.37
N THR A 29 -5.23 -2.58 -8.98
CA THR A 29 -5.94 -1.32 -8.78
C THR A 29 -7.26 -1.25 -9.55
N THR A 30 -7.49 -2.18 -10.48
CA THR A 30 -8.70 -2.19 -11.31
C THR A 30 -9.71 -3.25 -10.90
N ASN A 31 -9.42 -4.04 -9.87
CA ASN A 31 -10.36 -5.04 -9.40
C ASN A 31 -10.65 -4.88 -7.91
N CYS A 32 -11.09 -3.68 -7.54
CA CYS A 32 -11.40 -3.35 -6.16
C CYS A 32 -12.89 -3.45 -5.90
N TYR A 33 -13.24 -3.75 -4.66
CA TYR A 33 -14.63 -3.78 -4.27
C TYR A 33 -15.10 -2.37 -3.87
N CYS A 34 -16.26 -1.97 -4.38
CA CYS A 34 -16.91 -0.75 -3.94
C CYS A 34 -18.33 -1.11 -3.49
N GLY A 35 -18.61 -0.97 -2.19
CA GLY A 35 -19.92 -1.31 -1.66
C GLY A 35 -21.03 -0.45 -2.23
N ASN A 36 -20.73 0.77 -2.65
CA ASN A 36 -21.72 1.65 -3.22
C ASN A 36 -22.10 1.26 -4.65
N CYS A 37 -21.12 0.77 -5.42
CA CYS A 37 -21.38 0.33 -6.80
C CYS A 37 -21.87 -1.10 -6.89
N GLU A 38 -21.56 -1.92 -5.88
CA GLU A 38 -21.94 -3.34 -5.84
C GLU A 38 -21.55 -4.08 -7.11
N ASN A 39 -20.34 -3.84 -7.58
CA ASN A 39 -19.91 -4.32 -8.90
C ASN A 39 -18.93 -5.50 -8.85
N ASN A 40 -18.95 -6.29 -7.79
CA ASN A 40 -18.21 -7.56 -7.71
C ASN A 40 -16.71 -7.41 -7.97
N TYR A 41 -16.09 -6.39 -7.36
CA TYR A 41 -14.63 -6.16 -7.46
C TYR A 41 -14.20 -5.65 -8.83
N ASP A 42 -15.06 -4.92 -9.52
CA ASP A 42 -14.73 -4.33 -10.81
C ASP A 42 -14.45 -2.83 -10.72
N SER A 43 -14.33 -2.29 -9.52
CA SER A 43 -14.02 -0.87 -9.36
C SER A 43 -12.54 -0.59 -9.48
N THR A 44 -12.21 0.58 -10.03
CA THR A 44 -10.82 1.06 -10.05
C THR A 44 -10.66 2.07 -8.92
N ILE A 45 -9.56 1.92 -8.15
CA ILE A 45 -9.24 2.88 -7.11
C ILE A 45 -8.35 3.97 -7.69
N ILE A 46 -8.70 5.22 -7.39
CA ILE A 46 -7.95 6.38 -7.87
C ILE A 46 -7.64 7.33 -6.72
N ASN A 47 -6.71 8.24 -6.96
CA ASN A 47 -6.31 9.27 -5.98
C ASN A 47 -5.99 8.67 -4.62
N TYR A 48 -5.24 7.58 -4.65
CA TYR A 48 -4.96 6.82 -3.44
C TYR A 48 -3.62 7.20 -2.84
N SER A 49 -3.54 7.06 -1.52
CA SER A 49 -2.27 7.06 -0.82
C SER A 49 -1.84 5.61 -0.63
N ILE A 50 -0.55 5.39 -0.49
CA ILE A 50 0.03 4.06 -0.39
C ILE A 50 0.71 3.93 0.95
N SER A 51 0.41 2.84 1.65
CA SER A 51 1.12 2.54 2.89
C SER A 51 1.37 1.04 2.98
N LEU A 52 2.24 0.66 3.89
CA LEU A 52 2.55 -0.73 4.18
C LEU A 52 2.25 -0.95 5.66
N ASN A 53 1.52 -2.01 5.98
CA ASN A 53 1.22 -2.29 7.38
C ASN A 53 2.25 -3.27 7.96
N ASN A 54 2.13 -3.56 9.26
CA ASN A 54 3.14 -4.37 9.95
C ASN A 54 3.01 -5.87 9.70
N ILE A 55 2.05 -6.28 8.89
CA ILE A 55 2.01 -7.64 8.35
C ILE A 55 2.36 -7.65 6.87
N TYR A 56 2.93 -6.54 6.41
CA TYR A 56 3.50 -6.37 5.08
C TYR A 56 2.49 -6.35 3.92
N ASP A 57 1.22 -6.03 4.22
CA ASP A 57 0.26 -5.75 3.15
C ASP A 57 0.45 -4.33 2.65
N ILE A 58 0.33 -4.15 1.35
CA ILE A 58 0.26 -2.82 0.76
C ILE A 58 -1.19 -2.36 0.89
N VAL A 59 -1.38 -1.17 1.44
CA VAL A 59 -2.72 -0.61 1.64
C VAL A 59 -2.89 0.60 0.76
N LEU A 60 -3.89 0.54 -0.13
CA LEU A 60 -4.28 1.68 -0.95
C LEU A 60 -5.53 2.28 -0.34
N ASP A 61 -5.51 3.58 -0.11
CA ASP A 61 -6.61 4.30 0.51
C ASP A 61 -6.99 5.44 -0.42
N GLY A 62 -8.08 5.29 -1.14
CA GLY A 62 -8.46 6.25 -2.17
C GLY A 62 -9.95 6.25 -2.45
N PHE A 63 -10.30 6.39 -3.71
CA PHE A 63 -11.69 6.59 -4.10
C PHE A 63 -12.05 5.73 -5.30
N CYS A 64 -13.32 5.35 -5.37
CA CYS A 64 -13.84 4.61 -6.52
C CYS A 64 -13.90 5.54 -7.74
N ALA A 65 -13.34 5.11 -8.87
CA ALA A 65 -13.33 5.92 -10.08
C ALA A 65 -14.73 6.19 -10.63
N THR A 66 -15.68 5.30 -10.34
CA THR A 66 -17.04 5.41 -10.87
C THR A 66 -17.92 6.33 -10.05
N CYS A 67 -17.91 6.16 -8.71
CA CYS A 67 -18.85 6.88 -7.85
C CYS A 67 -18.19 7.79 -6.82
N ASN A 68 -16.86 7.79 -6.78
CA ASN A 68 -16.06 8.63 -5.89
C ASN A 68 -16.25 8.32 -4.40
N THR A 69 -16.78 7.15 -4.08
CA THR A 69 -16.90 6.69 -2.70
C THR A 69 -15.51 6.30 -2.18
N PRO A 70 -15.16 6.67 -0.93
CA PRO A 70 -13.88 6.21 -0.35
C PRO A 70 -13.81 4.70 -0.30
N ILE A 71 -12.73 4.13 -0.81
CA ILE A 71 -12.52 2.68 -0.78
C ILE A 71 -11.07 2.40 -0.41
N LYS A 72 -10.83 1.18 0.09
CA LYS A 72 -9.50 0.70 0.41
C LYS A 72 -9.22 -0.59 -0.32
N ARG A 73 -7.96 -0.81 -0.65
CA ARG A 73 -7.52 -2.05 -1.26
C ARG A 73 -6.32 -2.56 -0.47
N TYR A 74 -6.43 -3.79 0.02
CA TYR A 74 -5.31 -4.45 0.69
C TYR A 74 -4.69 -5.43 -0.29
N ILE A 75 -3.38 -5.33 -0.49
CA ILE A 75 -2.65 -6.18 -1.43
C ILE A 75 -1.68 -7.03 -0.62
N GLU A 76 -1.92 -8.33 -0.61
CA GLU A 76 -1.07 -9.26 0.12
C GLU A 76 0.24 -9.46 -0.64
N THR A 77 1.34 -9.48 0.09
CA THR A 77 2.66 -9.69 -0.48
C THR A 77 3.25 -11.05 -0.11
N GLY A 78 2.57 -11.80 0.74
CA GLY A 78 3.14 -13.01 1.32
C GLY A 78 3.08 -14.25 0.45
N GLU A 79 2.32 -14.25 -0.64
CA GLU A 79 2.17 -15.44 -1.47
C GLU A 79 3.40 -15.74 -2.31
N ASP A 80 4.17 -14.72 -2.64
CA ASP A 80 5.40 -14.86 -3.42
C ASP A 80 6.58 -14.58 -2.50
N PRO A 81 7.53 -15.52 -2.35
CA PRO A 81 8.66 -15.30 -1.44
C PRO A 81 9.47 -14.05 -1.74
N ASP A 82 9.67 -13.71 -3.02
CA ASP A 82 10.43 -12.52 -3.38
C ASP A 82 9.68 -11.25 -2.98
N THR A 83 8.39 -11.21 -3.24
CA THR A 83 7.55 -10.07 -2.88
C THR A 83 7.49 -9.91 -1.37
N ALA A 84 7.35 -11.02 -0.65
CA ALA A 84 7.29 -11.00 0.81
C ALA A 84 8.60 -10.45 1.40
N GLU A 85 9.73 -10.91 0.89
CA GLU A 85 11.03 -10.44 1.38
C GLU A 85 11.23 -8.97 1.09
N ASN A 86 10.85 -8.53 -0.11
CA ASN A 86 10.98 -7.12 -0.50
C ASN A 86 10.06 -6.23 0.34
N ALA A 87 8.87 -6.70 0.66
CA ALA A 87 7.94 -5.95 1.49
C ALA A 87 8.48 -5.80 2.91
N GLU A 88 9.05 -6.86 3.45
CA GLU A 88 9.66 -6.80 4.78
C GLU A 88 10.83 -5.81 4.80
N ALA A 89 11.69 -5.84 3.78
CA ALA A 89 12.80 -4.91 3.68
C ALA A 89 12.30 -3.46 3.59
N THR A 90 11.24 -3.24 2.83
CA THR A 90 10.64 -1.91 2.69
C THR A 90 10.09 -1.42 4.02
N TRP A 91 9.42 -2.29 4.78
CA TRP A 91 8.90 -1.94 6.09
C TRP A 91 10.02 -1.49 7.02
N LYS A 92 11.10 -2.25 7.06
CA LYS A 92 12.23 -1.93 7.93
C LYS A 92 12.89 -0.62 7.54
N THR A 93 13.06 -0.38 6.24
CA THR A 93 13.67 0.84 5.75
C THR A 93 12.80 2.06 6.05
N ALA A 94 11.49 1.96 5.80
CA ALA A 94 10.58 3.05 6.06
C ALA A 94 10.56 3.42 7.53
N LYS A 95 10.57 2.42 8.41
CA LYS A 95 10.59 2.64 9.84
C LYS A 95 11.87 3.34 10.27
N THR A 96 13.02 2.89 9.75
CA THR A 96 14.30 3.48 10.06
C THR A 96 14.37 4.93 9.60
N LEU A 97 13.91 5.22 8.39
CA LEU A 97 13.90 6.58 7.88
C LEU A 97 13.02 7.50 8.73
N LYS A 98 11.88 6.99 9.18
CA LYS A 98 10.99 7.75 10.05
C LYS A 98 11.70 8.11 11.34
N GLU A 99 12.41 7.18 11.93
CA GLU A 99 13.15 7.41 13.17
C GLU A 99 14.28 8.41 12.96
N LEU A 100 14.98 8.31 11.84
CA LEU A 100 16.05 9.26 11.51
C LEU A 100 15.51 10.67 11.31
N LYS A 101 14.37 10.80 10.64
CA LYS A 101 13.75 12.12 10.45
C LYS A 101 13.37 12.75 11.77
N ILE A 102 12.86 11.96 12.71
CA ILE A 102 12.52 12.45 14.03
C ILE A 102 13.77 13.00 14.74
N LYS A 103 14.88 12.26 14.66
CA LYS A 103 16.13 12.70 15.28
C LYS A 103 16.65 14.00 14.64
N ILE A 104 16.59 14.09 13.33
CA ILE A 104 17.07 15.28 12.61
C ILE A 104 16.22 16.50 12.94
N LYS A 105 14.93 16.32 13.15
CA LYS A 105 14.01 17.42 13.41
C LYS A 105 14.04 17.89 14.86
N LYS A 106 14.72 17.22 15.73
CA LYS A 106 14.77 17.65 17.12
C LYS A 106 15.39 19.03 17.24
N PRO A 107 14.78 19.93 17.99
CA PRO A 107 15.37 21.25 18.19
C PRO A 107 16.66 21.11 18.97
N LYS A 108 17.54 22.01 18.69
CA LYS A 108 18.83 22.04 19.37
C LYS A 108 18.71 22.61 20.76
#